data_ce95ffba2d7150b4d9d1b10a55eff2c8
#
_entry.id   ce95ffba2d7150b4d9d1b10a55eff2c8
#
_cell.length_a   1.000
_cell.length_b   1.000
_cell.length_c   1.000
_cell.angle_alpha   90.00
_cell.angle_beta   90.00
_cell.angle_gamma   90.00
#
_symmetry.space_group_name_H-M   'P 1'
#
loop_
_entity.id
_entity.type
_entity.pdbx_description
1 polymer ?
#
loop_
_entity_poly.entity_id
_entity_poly.type
_entity_poly.pdbx_seq_one_letter_code
_entity_poly.pdbx_strand_id
1 'polypeptide(L)'
;LDTVQKIISEVNIKPCCALGEITLEQAKMLKEAGVTRYNHNLEASESFYPKIVTTHTWQDRVDTVKNLKAAGIQACTGGIIGMGESWNDRIDLALALRELEVESVPINLLNPRLGTPLNHLRRLDPLEAVKAIAIFRFILPAQILRYAGGREAIMGELQELGLQAGINAMLIGNYLTTLGQPPEADHAMLKSLGLQGGEAPIPGEYQPHEQD
;
A
#
# COMPACT_ATOMS: atom_id res chain seq x y z
N LEU A 1 -2.59 -19.03 13.98
CA LEU A 1 -3.16 -19.70 12.80
C LEU A 1 -4.64 -20.00 13.01
N ASP A 2 -5.04 -20.55 14.14
CA ASP A 2 -6.42 -20.90 14.47
C ASP A 2 -7.41 -19.72 14.30
N THR A 3 -6.98 -18.54 14.72
CA THR A 3 -7.79 -17.31 14.54
C THR A 3 -8.06 -17.01 13.07
N VAL A 4 -7.05 -17.17 12.20
CA VAL A 4 -7.18 -16.95 10.75
C VAL A 4 -8.14 -17.96 10.15
N GLN A 5 -7.98 -19.23 10.48
CA GLN A 5 -8.85 -20.32 10.01
C GLN A 5 -10.30 -20.11 10.47
N LYS A 6 -10.48 -19.69 11.73
CA LYS A 6 -11.80 -19.37 12.28
C LYS A 6 -12.44 -18.20 11.54
N ILE A 7 -11.71 -17.13 11.27
CA ILE A 7 -12.22 -15.99 10.48
C ILE A 7 -12.67 -16.45 9.10
N ILE A 8 -11.84 -17.25 8.40
CA ILE A 8 -12.16 -17.73 7.05
C ILE A 8 -13.41 -18.62 7.05
N SER A 9 -13.59 -19.44 8.08
CA SER A 9 -14.72 -20.38 8.18
C SER A 9 -16.03 -19.72 8.60
N GLU A 10 -15.97 -18.65 9.41
CA GLU A 10 -17.15 -18.03 10.00
C GLU A 10 -17.59 -16.74 9.31
N VAL A 11 -16.66 -16.07 8.59
CA VAL A 11 -16.91 -14.76 7.99
C VAL A 11 -16.53 -14.79 6.51
N ASN A 12 -17.43 -14.34 5.64
CA ASN A 12 -17.16 -14.25 4.19
C ASN A 12 -16.25 -13.05 3.86
N ILE A 13 -14.98 -13.13 4.27
CA ILE A 13 -13.94 -12.13 3.94
C ILE A 13 -12.64 -12.82 3.54
N LYS A 14 -11.83 -12.13 2.74
CA LYS A 14 -10.47 -12.55 2.39
C LYS A 14 -9.48 -11.91 3.36
N PRO A 15 -8.86 -12.65 4.31
CA PRO A 15 -7.97 -12.04 5.29
C PRO A 15 -6.68 -11.56 4.65
N CYS A 16 -6.27 -10.35 5.03
CA CYS A 16 -4.94 -9.80 4.76
C CYS A 16 -4.21 -9.65 6.10
N CYS A 17 -3.10 -10.33 6.27
CA CYS A 17 -2.35 -10.30 7.52
C CYS A 17 -1.24 -9.24 7.49
N ALA A 18 -0.87 -8.75 8.68
CA ALA A 18 0.27 -7.86 8.91
C ALA A 18 0.88 -8.22 10.27
N LEU A 19 1.82 -9.15 10.29
CA LEU A 19 2.37 -9.77 11.51
C LEU A 19 3.88 -9.49 11.68
N GLY A 20 4.40 -8.49 10.95
CA GLY A 20 5.82 -8.14 10.96
C GLY A 20 6.65 -8.97 9.99
N GLU A 21 7.92 -9.17 10.32
CA GLU A 21 8.85 -9.99 9.55
C GLU A 21 8.55 -11.46 9.75
N ILE A 22 8.59 -12.25 8.68
CA ILE A 22 8.30 -13.67 8.73
C ILE A 22 9.28 -14.49 7.90
N THR A 23 9.57 -15.69 8.37
CA THR A 23 10.38 -16.69 7.64
C THR A 23 9.55 -17.36 6.53
N LEU A 24 10.22 -18.04 5.61
CA LEU A 24 9.54 -18.84 4.59
C LEU A 24 8.63 -19.93 5.19
N GLU A 25 9.05 -20.53 6.29
CA GLU A 25 8.24 -21.55 6.98
C GLU A 25 6.95 -20.94 7.54
N GLN A 26 7.06 -19.78 8.20
CA GLN A 26 5.89 -19.05 8.71
C GLN A 26 4.97 -18.62 7.58
N ALA A 27 5.52 -18.17 6.45
CA ALA A 27 4.73 -17.81 5.27
C ALA A 27 3.96 -19.01 4.71
N LYS A 28 4.59 -20.18 4.62
CA LYS A 28 3.92 -21.43 4.21
C LYS A 28 2.79 -21.82 5.17
N MET A 29 3.02 -21.75 6.48
CA MET A 29 1.98 -22.01 7.49
C MET A 29 0.79 -21.07 7.34
N LEU A 30 1.03 -19.79 7.05
CA LEU A 30 -0.05 -18.82 6.79
C LEU A 30 -0.80 -19.15 5.50
N LYS A 31 -0.10 -19.56 4.45
CA LYS A 31 -0.71 -20.02 3.19
C LYS A 31 -1.61 -21.22 3.39
N GLU A 32 -1.15 -22.24 4.13
CA GLU A 32 -1.91 -23.43 4.49
C GLU A 32 -3.14 -23.09 5.33
N ALA A 33 -3.05 -22.06 6.19
CA ALA A 33 -4.16 -21.57 6.96
C ALA A 33 -5.18 -20.76 6.12
N GLY A 34 -4.91 -20.53 4.81
CA GLY A 34 -5.82 -19.86 3.88
C GLY A 34 -5.54 -18.36 3.69
N VAL A 35 -4.42 -17.83 4.19
CA VAL A 35 -4.02 -16.44 3.92
C VAL A 35 -3.63 -16.29 2.45
N THR A 36 -4.26 -15.36 1.76
CA THR A 36 -4.00 -15.08 0.34
C THR A 36 -3.20 -13.82 0.11
N ARG A 37 -3.23 -12.88 1.06
CA ARG A 37 -2.53 -11.58 0.98
C ARG A 37 -1.88 -11.21 2.32
N TYR A 38 -0.72 -10.56 2.25
CA TYR A 38 0.02 -10.10 3.42
C TYR A 38 0.53 -8.67 3.20
N ASN A 39 0.32 -7.81 4.19
CA ASN A 39 0.84 -6.44 4.15
C ASN A 39 2.19 -6.36 4.85
N HIS A 40 3.22 -5.93 4.11
CA HIS A 40 4.55 -5.68 4.64
C HIS A 40 5.28 -4.66 3.78
N ASN A 41 5.29 -3.41 4.22
CA ASN A 41 5.88 -2.31 3.45
C ASN A 41 7.41 -2.35 3.49
N LEU A 42 8.06 -1.84 2.43
CA LEU A 42 9.48 -1.45 2.46
C LEU A 42 9.70 -0.13 3.19
N GLU A 43 8.67 0.68 3.33
CA GLU A 43 8.58 2.02 3.91
C GLU A 43 9.33 3.10 3.13
N ALA A 44 10.57 2.85 2.70
CA ALA A 44 11.42 3.81 1.98
C ALA A 44 12.36 3.08 1.00
N SER A 45 13.19 3.84 0.27
CA SER A 45 14.33 3.29 -0.46
C SER A 45 15.38 2.69 0.50
N GLU A 46 16.21 1.79 -0.01
CA GLU A 46 17.32 1.20 0.75
C GLU A 46 18.24 2.29 1.34
N SER A 47 18.58 3.31 0.55
CA SER A 47 19.48 4.40 0.95
C SER A 47 18.88 5.33 2.00
N PHE A 48 17.57 5.52 2.00
CA PHE A 48 16.88 6.39 2.97
C PHE A 48 16.46 5.66 4.24
N TYR A 49 16.21 4.36 4.17
CA TYR A 49 15.69 3.55 5.26
C TYR A 49 16.47 3.68 6.58
N PRO A 50 17.81 3.66 6.61
CA PRO A 50 18.59 3.80 7.85
C PRO A 50 18.41 5.14 8.56
N LYS A 51 17.87 6.17 7.88
CA LYS A 51 17.60 7.48 8.48
C LYS A 51 16.32 7.49 9.31
N ILE A 52 15.44 6.52 9.10
CA ILE A 52 14.13 6.46 9.75
C ILE A 52 13.94 5.23 10.64
N VAL A 53 14.69 4.16 10.40
CA VAL A 53 14.59 2.90 11.16
C VAL A 53 15.98 2.46 11.61
N THR A 54 16.09 2.08 12.90
CA THR A 54 17.36 1.64 13.51
C THR A 54 17.29 0.24 14.10
N THR A 55 16.12 -0.39 14.13
CA THR A 55 15.87 -1.66 14.82
C THR A 55 16.05 -2.88 13.91
N HIS A 56 15.93 -2.71 12.61
CA HIS A 56 16.08 -3.75 11.59
C HIS A 56 16.48 -3.11 10.26
N THR A 57 16.93 -3.91 9.31
CA THR A 57 17.46 -3.44 8.03
C THR A 57 16.36 -3.39 6.96
N TRP A 58 16.60 -2.65 5.90
CA TRP A 58 15.75 -2.67 4.72
C TRP A 58 15.73 -4.07 4.05
N GLN A 59 16.86 -4.78 4.10
CA GLN A 59 16.97 -6.13 3.56
C GLN A 59 16.07 -7.13 4.29
N ASP A 60 15.88 -7.02 5.61
CA ASP A 60 14.97 -7.89 6.37
C ASP A 60 13.52 -7.76 5.85
N ARG A 61 13.13 -6.53 5.43
CA ARG A 61 11.81 -6.31 4.80
C ARG A 61 11.72 -6.93 3.42
N VAL A 62 12.75 -6.78 2.60
CA VAL A 62 12.84 -7.42 1.28
C VAL A 62 12.76 -8.94 1.40
N ASP A 63 13.47 -9.52 2.35
CA ASP A 63 13.48 -10.97 2.57
C ASP A 63 12.10 -11.49 3.00
N THR A 64 11.39 -10.73 3.83
CA THR A 64 9.99 -11.05 4.16
C THR A 64 9.11 -11.05 2.91
N VAL A 65 9.22 -10.06 2.03
CA VAL A 65 8.45 -10.02 0.77
C VAL A 65 8.79 -11.22 -0.13
N LYS A 66 10.07 -11.57 -0.25
CA LYS A 66 10.51 -12.76 -1.00
C LYS A 66 9.95 -14.04 -0.41
N ASN A 67 9.93 -14.17 0.92
CA ASN A 67 9.36 -15.34 1.61
C ASN A 67 7.84 -15.46 1.34
N LEU A 68 7.11 -14.36 1.34
CA LEU A 68 5.69 -14.34 1.00
C LEU A 68 5.44 -14.84 -0.42
N LYS A 69 6.17 -14.30 -1.39
CA LYS A 69 6.06 -14.71 -2.79
C LYS A 69 6.43 -16.19 -3.00
N ALA A 70 7.50 -16.64 -2.39
CA ALA A 70 7.91 -18.04 -2.45
C ALA A 70 6.88 -19.01 -1.84
N ALA A 71 6.07 -18.54 -0.87
CA ALA A 71 4.95 -19.28 -0.32
C ALA A 71 3.65 -19.14 -1.14
N GLY A 72 3.63 -18.34 -2.21
CA GLY A 72 2.44 -18.08 -3.01
C GLY A 72 1.41 -17.20 -2.32
N ILE A 73 1.85 -16.29 -1.46
CA ILE A 73 1.02 -15.25 -0.83
C ILE A 73 1.27 -13.94 -1.57
N GLN A 74 0.20 -13.25 -1.95
CA GLN A 74 0.29 -11.93 -2.59
C GLN A 74 0.89 -10.91 -1.62
N ALA A 75 1.87 -10.14 -2.09
CA ALA A 75 2.50 -9.09 -1.32
C ALA A 75 1.77 -7.74 -1.52
N CYS A 76 1.26 -7.18 -0.43
CA CYS A 76 0.80 -5.80 -0.37
C CYS A 76 1.93 -4.98 0.26
N THR A 77 2.76 -4.37 -0.58
CA THR A 77 4.05 -3.80 -0.18
C THR A 77 4.23 -2.42 -0.79
N GLY A 78 4.39 -1.42 0.02
CA GLY A 78 4.57 -0.03 -0.40
C GLY A 78 5.47 0.74 0.55
N GLY A 79 5.20 2.02 0.73
CA GLY A 79 5.98 2.88 1.60
C GLY A 79 5.25 4.15 2.01
N ILE A 80 6.01 5.05 2.63
CA ILE A 80 5.53 6.34 3.12
C ILE A 80 6.25 7.46 2.36
N ILE A 81 5.51 8.38 1.78
CA ILE A 81 6.00 9.58 1.11
C ILE A 81 5.86 10.78 2.03
N GLY A 82 6.85 11.66 2.05
CA GLY A 82 6.86 12.89 2.86
C GLY A 82 7.64 12.79 4.16
N MET A 83 8.53 11.79 4.31
CA MET A 83 9.41 11.63 5.47
C MET A 83 10.72 12.43 5.38
N GLY A 84 10.87 13.27 4.35
CA GLY A 84 12.10 14.01 4.05
C GLY A 84 13.03 13.32 3.05
N GLU A 85 12.54 12.29 2.39
CA GLU A 85 13.20 11.59 1.29
C GLU A 85 13.29 12.47 0.04
N SER A 86 14.30 12.20 -0.80
CA SER A 86 14.49 12.86 -2.09
C SER A 86 13.60 12.22 -3.17
N TRP A 87 13.52 12.87 -4.35
CA TRP A 87 12.87 12.29 -5.53
C TRP A 87 13.55 10.99 -5.98
N ASN A 88 14.88 10.90 -5.87
CA ASN A 88 15.61 9.66 -6.20
C ASN A 88 15.19 8.53 -5.25
N ASP A 89 15.07 8.81 -3.95
CA ASP A 89 14.61 7.82 -2.98
C ASP A 89 13.20 7.29 -3.32
N ARG A 90 12.29 8.15 -3.78
CA ARG A 90 10.94 7.73 -4.23
C ARG A 90 10.99 6.85 -5.47
N ILE A 91 11.84 7.20 -6.43
CA ILE A 91 12.05 6.42 -7.66
C ILE A 91 12.67 5.07 -7.31
N ASP A 92 13.69 5.04 -6.47
CA ASP A 92 14.38 3.82 -6.06
C ASP A 92 13.43 2.88 -5.31
N LEU A 93 12.57 3.42 -4.44
CA LEU A 93 11.50 2.63 -3.80
C LEU A 93 10.57 2.00 -4.85
N ALA A 94 10.11 2.78 -5.82
CA ALA A 94 9.22 2.26 -6.86
C ALA A 94 9.89 1.20 -7.74
N LEU A 95 11.18 1.38 -8.07
CA LEU A 95 11.98 0.40 -8.81
C LEU A 95 12.16 -0.90 -8.01
N ALA A 96 12.45 -0.82 -6.72
CA ALA A 96 12.57 -1.99 -5.85
C ALA A 96 11.24 -2.76 -5.75
N LEU A 97 10.11 -2.07 -5.65
CA LEU A 97 8.78 -2.69 -5.66
C LEU A 97 8.49 -3.41 -6.99
N ARG A 98 8.96 -2.84 -8.11
CA ARG A 98 8.86 -3.47 -9.43
C ARG A 98 9.71 -4.73 -9.53
N GLU A 99 10.97 -4.68 -9.07
CA GLU A 99 11.88 -5.84 -9.06
C GLU A 99 11.36 -6.98 -8.19
N LEU A 100 10.70 -6.65 -7.08
CA LEU A 100 10.03 -7.62 -6.21
C LEU A 100 8.72 -8.14 -6.80
N GLU A 101 8.26 -7.57 -7.92
CA GLU A 101 7.01 -7.96 -8.58
C GLU A 101 5.82 -8.01 -7.61
N VAL A 102 5.70 -7.02 -6.73
CA VAL A 102 4.61 -6.95 -5.77
C VAL A 102 3.28 -6.70 -6.46
N GLU A 103 2.20 -7.25 -5.92
CA GLU A 103 0.88 -7.17 -6.55
C GLU A 103 0.14 -5.87 -6.18
N SER A 104 0.32 -5.39 -4.96
CA SER A 104 -0.38 -4.20 -4.47
C SER A 104 0.58 -3.27 -3.73
N VAL A 105 0.51 -1.99 -4.06
CA VAL A 105 1.40 -0.95 -3.54
C VAL A 105 0.57 0.10 -2.79
N PRO A 106 0.46 0.01 -1.46
CA PRO A 106 -0.11 1.08 -0.66
C PRO A 106 0.84 2.28 -0.64
N ILE A 107 0.34 3.44 -1.06
CA ILE A 107 1.02 4.73 -0.95
C ILE A 107 0.46 5.43 0.29
N ASN A 108 1.29 5.51 1.32
CA ASN A 108 0.99 6.26 2.53
C ASN A 108 1.62 7.66 2.40
N LEU A 109 0.93 8.66 2.92
CA LEU A 109 1.41 10.04 2.96
C LEU A 109 1.61 10.43 4.42
N LEU A 110 2.82 10.86 4.77
CA LEU A 110 3.15 11.22 6.15
C LEU A 110 2.25 12.36 6.63
N ASN A 111 1.52 12.12 7.70
CA ASN A 111 0.84 13.15 8.46
C ASN A 111 1.59 13.40 9.77
N PRO A 112 2.51 14.39 9.84
CA PRO A 112 3.34 14.64 11.02
C PRO A 112 2.47 14.91 12.25
N ARG A 113 2.72 14.19 13.33
CA ARG A 113 1.96 14.28 14.59
C ARG A 113 2.84 14.69 15.74
N LEU A 114 2.35 15.57 16.61
CA LEU A 114 3.03 15.93 17.86
C LEU A 114 3.35 14.68 18.67
N GLY A 115 4.54 14.66 19.26
CA GLY A 115 5.02 13.52 20.05
C GLY A 115 5.67 12.40 19.23
N THR A 116 5.75 12.52 17.90
CA THR A 116 6.48 11.58 17.05
C THR A 116 7.83 12.14 16.59
N PRO A 117 8.82 11.30 16.25
CA PRO A 117 10.14 11.75 15.80
C PRO A 117 10.10 12.68 14.57
N LEU A 118 9.14 12.49 13.67
CA LEU A 118 9.00 13.27 12.44
C LEU A 118 8.02 14.45 12.55
N ASN A 119 7.63 14.85 13.77
CA ASN A 119 6.67 15.94 14.00
C ASN A 119 7.15 17.31 13.48
N HIS A 120 8.45 17.48 13.32
CA HIS A 120 9.10 18.72 12.86
C HIS A 120 9.02 18.88 11.32
N LEU A 121 8.66 17.83 10.59
CA LEU A 121 8.54 17.89 9.14
C LEU A 121 7.29 18.69 8.73
N ARG A 122 7.41 19.40 7.62
CA ARG A 122 6.26 20.01 6.96
C ARG A 122 5.43 18.93 6.29
N ARG A 123 4.12 19.12 6.25
CA ARG A 123 3.25 18.30 5.42
C ARG A 123 3.69 18.38 3.96
N LEU A 124 3.65 17.24 3.30
CA LEU A 124 3.90 17.15 1.86
C LEU A 124 2.94 18.05 1.10
N ASP A 125 3.43 18.76 0.10
CA ASP A 125 2.58 19.51 -0.83
C ASP A 125 1.66 18.52 -1.60
N PRO A 126 0.35 18.78 -1.69
CA PRO A 126 -0.57 17.86 -2.35
C PRO A 126 -0.22 17.59 -3.84
N LEU A 127 0.26 18.61 -4.58
CA LEU A 127 0.70 18.43 -5.96
C LEU A 127 1.99 17.60 -6.05
N GLU A 128 2.86 17.69 -5.07
CA GLU A 128 4.05 16.84 -4.98
C GLU A 128 3.65 15.38 -4.74
N ALA A 129 2.62 15.14 -3.92
CA ALA A 129 2.06 13.80 -3.74
C ALA A 129 1.46 13.25 -5.05
N VAL A 130 0.71 14.06 -5.80
CA VAL A 130 0.18 13.68 -7.13
C VAL A 130 1.30 13.32 -8.10
N LYS A 131 2.37 14.10 -8.15
CA LYS A 131 3.54 13.80 -9.00
C LYS A 131 4.20 12.48 -8.60
N ALA A 132 4.34 12.20 -7.29
CA ALA A 132 4.88 10.94 -6.81
C ALA A 132 3.99 9.76 -7.26
N ILE A 133 2.68 9.87 -7.13
CA ILE A 133 1.71 8.87 -7.59
C ILE A 133 1.87 8.62 -9.09
N ALA A 134 1.95 9.66 -9.91
CA ALA A 134 2.15 9.54 -11.36
C ALA A 134 3.45 8.80 -11.70
N ILE A 135 4.56 9.14 -11.03
CA ILE A 135 5.85 8.45 -11.21
C ILE A 135 5.73 6.97 -10.84
N PHE A 136 5.10 6.67 -9.70
CA PHE A 136 4.87 5.29 -9.29
C PHE A 136 4.04 4.56 -10.35
N ARG A 137 3.00 5.16 -10.92
CA ARG A 137 2.19 4.53 -11.99
C ARG A 137 3.01 4.26 -13.25
N PHE A 138 3.91 5.16 -13.67
CA PHE A 138 4.79 4.91 -14.82
C PHE A 138 5.76 3.76 -14.57
N ILE A 139 6.30 3.65 -13.35
CA ILE A 139 7.25 2.58 -12.99
C ILE A 139 6.53 1.24 -12.76
N LEU A 140 5.31 1.29 -12.24
CA LEU A 140 4.48 0.17 -11.81
C LEU A 140 3.16 0.13 -12.62
N PRO A 141 3.21 -0.12 -13.94
CA PRO A 141 2.04 0.04 -14.82
C PRO A 141 0.92 -0.96 -14.54
N ALA A 142 1.24 -2.16 -14.06
CA ALA A 142 0.28 -3.25 -13.86
C ALA A 142 -0.16 -3.44 -12.40
N GLN A 143 0.55 -2.86 -11.44
CA GLN A 143 0.29 -3.05 -10.01
C GLN A 143 -0.97 -2.30 -9.55
N ILE A 144 -1.57 -2.81 -8.48
CA ILE A 144 -2.61 -2.08 -7.76
C ILE A 144 -1.92 -0.98 -6.94
N LEU A 145 -2.03 0.27 -7.38
CA LEU A 145 -1.62 1.42 -6.57
C LEU A 145 -2.78 1.85 -5.68
N ARG A 146 -2.55 1.84 -4.38
CA ARG A 146 -3.61 2.05 -3.40
C ARG A 146 -3.38 3.31 -2.60
N TYR A 147 -4.40 4.17 -2.51
CA TYR A 147 -4.45 5.14 -1.44
C TYR A 147 -4.54 4.43 -0.09
N ALA A 148 -3.63 4.81 0.82
CA ALA A 148 -3.56 4.27 2.18
C ALA A 148 -3.55 5.42 3.19
N GLY A 149 -2.81 5.30 4.30
CA GLY A 149 -2.85 6.29 5.36
C GLY A 149 -2.43 7.70 4.95
N GLY A 150 -3.08 8.70 5.52
CA GLY A 150 -2.72 10.11 5.39
C GLY A 150 -3.29 10.84 4.17
N ARG A 151 -3.99 10.15 3.25
CA ARG A 151 -4.51 10.79 2.02
C ARG A 151 -5.44 11.98 2.32
N GLU A 152 -6.33 11.83 3.28
CA GLU A 152 -7.30 12.88 3.64
C GLU A 152 -6.59 14.15 4.17
N ALA A 153 -5.57 13.93 5.01
CA ALA A 153 -4.83 15.02 5.65
C ALA A 153 -3.87 15.75 4.70
N ILE A 154 -3.37 15.06 3.69
CA ILE A 154 -2.35 15.58 2.77
C ILE A 154 -2.98 16.01 1.44
N MET A 155 -3.82 15.17 0.82
CA MET A 155 -4.38 15.45 -0.51
C MET A 155 -5.54 16.43 -0.47
N GLY A 156 -6.34 16.43 0.60
CA GLY A 156 -7.53 17.27 0.69
C GLY A 156 -8.43 17.15 -0.54
N GLU A 157 -8.67 18.26 -1.21
CA GLU A 157 -9.49 18.31 -2.43
C GLU A 157 -8.79 17.72 -3.68
N LEU A 158 -7.48 17.48 -3.62
CA LEU A 158 -6.72 16.88 -4.74
C LEU A 158 -6.75 15.35 -4.76
N GLN A 159 -7.56 14.69 -3.94
CA GLN A 159 -7.70 13.23 -3.96
C GLN A 159 -8.16 12.71 -5.34
N GLU A 160 -9.08 13.42 -5.99
CA GLU A 160 -9.55 13.09 -7.34
C GLU A 160 -8.40 13.10 -8.37
N LEU A 161 -7.51 14.08 -8.26
CA LEU A 161 -6.36 14.19 -9.15
C LEU A 161 -5.38 13.02 -8.97
N GLY A 162 -5.24 12.50 -7.77
CA GLY A 162 -4.43 11.30 -7.52
C GLY A 162 -5.03 10.03 -8.10
N LEU A 163 -6.36 9.89 -8.13
CA LEU A 163 -7.05 8.82 -8.86
C LEU A 163 -6.74 8.92 -10.37
N GLN A 164 -6.85 10.12 -10.94
CA GLN A 164 -6.52 10.36 -12.34
C GLN A 164 -5.03 10.15 -12.64
N ALA A 165 -4.14 10.40 -11.66
CA ALA A 165 -2.70 10.21 -11.78
C ALA A 165 -2.26 8.74 -11.69
N GLY A 166 -3.17 7.83 -11.30
CA GLY A 166 -2.85 6.41 -11.35
C GLY A 166 -3.24 5.56 -10.15
N ILE A 167 -3.82 6.12 -9.12
CA ILE A 167 -4.42 5.33 -8.04
C ILE A 167 -5.61 4.55 -8.62
N ASN A 168 -5.66 3.24 -8.36
CA ASN A 168 -6.74 2.37 -8.80
C ASN A 168 -7.30 1.48 -7.66
N ALA A 169 -6.94 1.78 -6.42
CA ALA A 169 -7.54 1.20 -5.22
C ALA A 169 -7.45 2.19 -4.05
N MET A 170 -8.26 2.02 -3.03
CA MET A 170 -8.23 2.86 -1.84
C MET A 170 -8.73 2.12 -0.61
N LEU A 171 -8.26 2.53 0.56
CA LEU A 171 -8.86 2.16 1.83
C LEU A 171 -10.07 3.09 2.07
N ILE A 172 -11.20 2.51 2.38
CA ILE A 172 -12.46 3.22 2.66
C ILE A 172 -12.79 3.03 4.15
N GLY A 173 -13.26 4.09 4.80
CA GLY A 173 -13.62 4.08 6.21
C GLY A 173 -12.44 4.39 7.13
N ASN A 174 -12.56 3.99 8.39
CA ASN A 174 -11.59 4.34 9.41
C ASN A 174 -10.31 3.49 9.35
N TYR A 175 -9.20 4.10 9.73
CA TYR A 175 -7.95 3.40 10.00
C TYR A 175 -7.94 2.89 11.46
N LEU A 176 -7.00 1.99 11.79
CA LEU A 176 -6.90 1.44 13.14
C LEU A 176 -6.68 2.50 14.23
N THR A 177 -5.93 3.55 13.92
CA THR A 177 -5.50 4.57 14.90
C THR A 177 -6.05 5.96 14.62
N THR A 178 -6.65 6.18 13.47
CA THR A 178 -7.19 7.48 13.05
C THR A 178 -8.50 7.33 12.31
N LEU A 179 -9.31 8.37 12.36
CA LEU A 179 -10.52 8.45 11.54
C LEU A 179 -10.11 8.68 10.08
N GLY A 180 -10.75 7.96 9.19
CA GLY A 180 -10.71 8.20 7.77
C GLY A 180 -11.88 9.07 7.31
N GLN A 181 -12.05 9.18 6.01
CA GLN A 181 -13.20 9.83 5.39
C GLN A 181 -14.44 8.91 5.48
N PRO A 182 -15.65 9.45 5.64
CA PRO A 182 -16.86 8.64 5.58
C PRO A 182 -16.96 7.89 4.24
N PRO A 183 -17.37 6.61 4.24
CA PRO A 183 -17.48 5.81 3.00
C PRO A 183 -18.33 6.47 1.92
N GLU A 184 -19.38 7.17 2.31
CA GLU A 184 -20.29 7.88 1.41
C GLU A 184 -19.58 8.98 0.62
N ALA A 185 -18.61 9.67 1.24
CA ALA A 185 -17.81 10.71 0.60
C ALA A 185 -16.84 10.08 -0.42
N ASP A 186 -16.23 8.94 -0.11
CA ASP A 186 -15.40 8.18 -1.05
C ASP A 186 -16.20 7.70 -2.26
N HIS A 187 -17.40 7.15 -2.03
CA HIS A 187 -18.30 6.72 -3.10
C HIS A 187 -18.77 7.90 -3.96
N ALA A 188 -19.06 9.06 -3.36
CA ALA A 188 -19.44 10.26 -4.10
C ALA A 188 -18.29 10.75 -4.99
N MET A 189 -17.06 10.74 -4.47
CA MET A 189 -15.85 11.10 -5.23
C MET A 189 -15.62 10.15 -6.40
N LEU A 190 -15.73 8.84 -6.21
CA LEU A 190 -15.62 7.88 -7.31
C LEU A 190 -16.68 8.11 -8.38
N LYS A 191 -17.92 8.34 -7.96
CA LYS A 191 -19.05 8.59 -8.87
C LYS A 191 -18.86 9.88 -9.67
N SER A 192 -18.34 10.98 -9.08
CA SER A 192 -18.06 12.24 -9.79
C SER A 192 -17.07 12.06 -10.94
N LEU A 193 -16.14 11.08 -10.80
CA LEU A 193 -15.15 10.72 -11.81
C LEU A 193 -15.64 9.66 -12.82
N GLY A 194 -16.89 9.21 -12.71
CA GLY A 194 -17.41 8.11 -13.52
C GLY A 194 -16.81 6.74 -13.20
N LEU A 195 -16.16 6.62 -12.03
CA LEU A 195 -15.55 5.38 -11.56
C LEU A 195 -16.56 4.56 -10.74
N GLN A 196 -16.45 3.26 -10.85
CA GLN A 196 -17.22 2.33 -10.02
C GLN A 196 -16.29 1.57 -9.08
N GLY A 197 -16.71 1.44 -7.82
CA GLY A 197 -16.05 0.55 -6.87
C GLY A 197 -16.32 -0.92 -7.25
N GLY A 198 -15.29 -1.74 -7.18
CA GLY A 198 -15.37 -3.18 -7.41
C GLY A 198 -14.29 -3.90 -6.62
N GLU A 199 -14.28 -5.22 -6.65
CA GLU A 199 -13.12 -5.98 -6.15
C GLU A 199 -11.90 -5.64 -7.01
N ALA A 200 -10.78 -5.33 -6.36
CA ALA A 200 -9.53 -5.13 -7.08
C ALA A 200 -9.18 -6.44 -7.82
N PRO A 201 -8.97 -6.42 -9.14
CA PRO A 201 -8.56 -7.60 -9.86
C PRO A 201 -7.27 -8.14 -9.27
N ILE A 202 -7.17 -9.45 -9.15
CA ILE A 202 -5.91 -10.10 -8.79
C ILE A 202 -4.99 -9.93 -10.00
N PRO A 203 -3.78 -9.34 -9.85
CA PRO A 203 -2.82 -9.27 -10.94
C PRO A 203 -2.60 -10.67 -11.54
N GLY A 204 -2.82 -10.83 -12.85
CA GLY A 204 -2.84 -12.10 -13.56
C GLY A 204 -4.24 -12.61 -13.93
N GLU A 205 -5.31 -12.09 -13.33
CA GLU A 205 -6.71 -12.37 -13.70
C GLU A 205 -7.36 -11.24 -14.51
N TYR A 206 -6.57 -10.29 -15.03
CA TYR A 206 -7.11 -9.24 -15.89
C TYR A 206 -7.65 -9.87 -17.17
N GLN A 207 -8.97 -10.03 -17.24
CA GLN A 207 -9.68 -10.24 -18.50
C GLN A 207 -9.99 -8.84 -19.06
N PRO A 208 -9.47 -8.47 -20.23
CA PRO A 208 -9.92 -7.26 -20.89
C PRO A 208 -11.43 -7.35 -21.07
N HIS A 209 -12.15 -6.31 -20.64
CA HIS A 209 -13.56 -6.19 -21.00
C HIS A 209 -13.66 -6.27 -22.54
N GLU A 210 -14.32 -7.28 -23.04
CA GLU A 210 -14.78 -7.29 -24.42
C GLU A 210 -15.67 -6.04 -24.56
N GLN A 211 -15.23 -5.12 -25.40
CA GLN A 211 -16.03 -3.97 -25.77
C GLN A 211 -17.11 -4.50 -26.72
N ASP A 212 -18.36 -4.53 -26.23
CA ASP A 212 -19.53 -4.54 -27.08
C ASP A 212 -19.73 -3.18 -27.78
#